data_79778b12277c32c68357310b062836e4
#
_entry.id   79778b12277c32c68357310b062836e4
#
_cell.length_a   1.000
_cell.length_b   1.000
_cell.length_c   1.000
_cell.angle_alpha   90.00
_cell.angle_beta   90.00
_cell.angle_gamma   90.00
#
_symmetry.space_group_name_H-M   'P 1'
#
loop_
_entity.id
_entity.type
_entity.pdbx_description
1 polymer ?
#
loop_
_entity_poly.entity_id
_entity_poly.type
_entity_poly.pdbx_seq_one_letter_code
_entity_poly.pdbx_strand_id
1 'polypeptide(L)'
;LVSCDPDVIERHVPGFASERAWHGRSMLVRRAEMIPLECIVRGRLAGQAWEEYDDRGTVHGESAPAGMALTDAFEEPRFTPSTKADEGHDINISQAEAALIVGEETLELARRLCLDLFSRASEALASAGLVLADTKFELGWVDEQLVVCDEVITPDSSRIWPAEGIVRGEIPPSFDKQPFRDWLAGQPWNRTPPPPSVPMDVVAETSARYIACYERVSGKKLSGWYGSDA
;
A
#
# COMPACT_ATOMS: atom_id res chain seq x y z
N LEU A 1 15.18 -5.66 4.06
CA LEU A 1 15.97 -4.46 4.22
C LEU A 1 17.34 -4.80 4.83
N VAL A 2 18.41 -4.27 4.24
CA VAL A 2 19.77 -4.34 4.79
C VAL A 2 20.10 -3.04 5.53
N SER A 3 19.96 -1.90 4.86
CA SER A 3 20.21 -0.57 5.48
C SER A 3 19.57 0.56 4.70
N CYS A 4 19.27 1.66 5.40
CA CYS A 4 18.99 2.98 4.82
C CYS A 4 20.13 3.98 5.10
N ASP A 5 21.14 3.56 5.87
CA ASP A 5 22.28 4.39 6.23
C ASP A 5 23.20 4.61 5.02
N PRO A 6 23.48 5.87 4.62
CA PRO A 6 24.32 6.17 3.47
C PRO A 6 25.74 5.59 3.58
N ASP A 7 26.32 5.53 4.78
CA ASP A 7 27.66 4.99 4.98
C ASP A 7 27.72 3.47 4.84
N VAL A 8 26.62 2.80 5.16
CA VAL A 8 26.46 1.35 4.91
C VAL A 8 26.27 1.08 3.42
N ILE A 9 25.43 1.88 2.76
CA ILE A 9 25.16 1.75 1.33
C ILE A 9 26.45 2.02 0.52
N GLU A 10 27.25 3.04 0.89
CA GLU A 10 28.53 3.38 0.25
C GLU A 10 29.49 2.18 0.15
N ARG A 11 29.50 1.31 1.18
CA ARG A 11 30.37 0.09 1.16
C ARG A 11 29.98 -0.92 0.08
N HIS A 12 28.74 -0.85 -0.41
CA HIS A 12 28.22 -1.74 -1.44
C HIS A 12 28.07 -1.04 -2.81
N VAL A 13 27.86 0.27 -2.77
CA VAL A 13 27.67 1.13 -3.96
C VAL A 13 28.62 2.33 -3.83
N PRO A 14 29.87 2.20 -4.26
CA PRO A 14 30.85 3.28 -4.17
C PRO A 14 30.37 4.56 -4.89
N GLY A 15 30.54 5.70 -4.23
CA GLY A 15 30.06 6.99 -4.71
C GLY A 15 28.68 7.39 -4.21
N PHE A 16 27.95 6.50 -3.53
CA PHE A 16 26.61 6.77 -3.01
C PHE A 16 26.61 7.92 -1.99
N ALA A 17 27.56 7.93 -1.06
CA ALA A 17 27.60 8.93 -0.01
C ALA A 17 27.87 10.36 -0.51
N SER A 18 28.47 10.52 -1.70
CA SER A 18 28.67 11.82 -2.32
C SER A 18 27.42 12.38 -2.99
N GLU A 19 26.43 11.54 -3.31
CA GLU A 19 25.21 11.91 -4.00
C GLU A 19 24.09 12.23 -2.97
N ARG A 20 24.14 13.42 -2.40
CA ARG A 20 23.18 13.85 -1.35
C ARG A 20 21.72 13.71 -1.74
N ALA A 21 21.40 13.83 -3.04
CA ALA A 21 20.05 13.65 -3.56
C ALA A 21 19.47 12.24 -3.31
N TRP A 22 20.31 11.25 -3.00
CA TRP A 22 19.90 9.89 -2.71
C TRP A 22 19.70 9.59 -1.22
N HIS A 23 20.23 10.47 -0.34
CA HIS A 23 20.14 10.29 1.10
C HIS A 23 18.69 10.37 1.57
N GLY A 24 18.29 9.50 2.49
CA GLY A 24 16.93 9.42 2.99
C GLY A 24 15.88 8.90 1.99
N ARG A 25 16.30 8.58 0.76
CA ARG A 25 15.42 8.16 -0.35
C ARG A 25 15.83 6.82 -0.96
N SER A 26 16.85 6.18 -0.41
CA SER A 26 17.38 4.92 -0.92
C SER A 26 17.47 3.89 0.19
N MET A 27 17.28 2.64 -0.20
CA MET A 27 17.39 1.47 0.66
C MET A 27 18.28 0.43 0.00
N LEU A 28 19.21 -0.12 0.76
CA LEU A 28 19.93 -1.33 0.38
C LEU A 28 19.08 -2.54 0.80
N VAL A 29 18.70 -3.36 -0.15
CA VAL A 29 17.84 -4.51 0.08
C VAL A 29 18.47 -5.81 -0.45
N ARG A 30 18.01 -6.94 0.07
CA ARG A 30 18.31 -8.26 -0.53
C ARG A 30 17.41 -8.45 -1.75
N ARG A 31 17.96 -9.08 -2.79
CA ARG A 31 17.16 -9.51 -3.94
C ARG A 31 16.28 -10.69 -3.55
N ALA A 32 15.03 -10.68 -3.96
CA ALA A 32 14.06 -11.74 -3.77
C ALA A 32 13.55 -12.25 -5.12
N GLU A 33 13.10 -13.50 -5.16
CA GLU A 33 12.30 -14.04 -6.26
C GLU A 33 10.83 -13.73 -5.97
N MET A 34 10.28 -12.73 -6.67
CA MET A 34 8.94 -12.21 -6.40
C MET A 34 7.86 -13.22 -6.81
N ILE A 35 6.83 -13.37 -5.97
CA ILE A 35 5.62 -14.07 -6.41
C ILE A 35 4.79 -13.13 -7.30
N PRO A 36 4.13 -13.64 -8.37
CA PRO A 36 3.39 -12.81 -9.33
C PRO A 36 1.99 -12.44 -8.83
N LEU A 37 1.87 -12.04 -7.57
CA LEU A 37 0.65 -11.60 -6.93
C LEU A 37 0.86 -10.28 -6.18
N GLU A 38 -0.14 -9.43 -6.24
CA GLU A 38 -0.36 -8.38 -5.25
C GLU A 38 -1.24 -8.93 -4.13
N CYS A 39 -0.71 -8.97 -2.93
CA CYS A 39 -1.37 -9.51 -1.74
C CYS A 39 -2.09 -8.38 -0.99
N ILE A 40 -3.38 -8.21 -1.25
CA ILE A 40 -4.16 -7.13 -0.63
C ILE A 40 -4.92 -7.68 0.56
N VAL A 41 -4.85 -6.97 1.70
CA VAL A 41 -5.70 -7.24 2.86
C VAL A 41 -6.62 -6.06 3.10
N ARG A 42 -7.91 -6.34 3.30
CA ARG A 42 -8.95 -5.34 3.50
C ARG A 42 -9.66 -5.56 4.83
N GLY A 43 -9.59 -4.56 5.70
CA GLY A 43 -10.40 -4.48 6.91
C GLY A 43 -11.72 -3.75 6.69
N ARG A 44 -11.81 -2.95 5.62
CA ARG A 44 -12.99 -2.17 5.29
C ARG A 44 -13.30 -2.21 3.79
N LEU A 45 -14.57 -2.00 3.48
CA LEU A 45 -15.05 -1.92 2.10
C LEU A 45 -14.72 -0.54 1.51
N ALA A 46 -13.77 -0.51 0.56
CA ALA A 46 -13.26 0.71 -0.06
C ALA A 46 -12.62 0.47 -1.44
N GLY A 47 -12.46 1.53 -2.23
CA GLY A 47 -11.80 1.50 -3.54
C GLY A 47 -12.43 0.48 -4.48
N GLN A 48 -11.62 -0.26 -5.21
CA GLN A 48 -12.11 -1.25 -6.19
C GLN A 48 -13.01 -2.34 -5.57
N ALA A 49 -12.80 -2.69 -4.29
CA ALA A 49 -13.69 -3.62 -3.60
C ALA A 49 -15.08 -3.04 -3.37
N TRP A 50 -15.20 -1.74 -3.12
CA TRP A 50 -16.48 -1.06 -3.07
C TRP A 50 -17.13 -0.98 -4.45
N GLU A 51 -16.40 -0.63 -5.49
CA GLU A 51 -16.91 -0.56 -6.87
C GLU A 51 -17.47 -1.91 -7.33
N GLU A 52 -16.76 -3.01 -7.06
CA GLU A 52 -17.23 -4.36 -7.37
C GLU A 52 -18.43 -4.76 -6.53
N TYR A 53 -18.42 -4.40 -5.23
CA TYR A 53 -19.54 -4.73 -4.33
C TYR A 53 -20.83 -3.99 -4.73
N ASP A 54 -20.73 -2.72 -5.07
CA ASP A 54 -21.87 -1.91 -5.50
C ASP A 54 -22.49 -2.42 -6.82
N ASP A 55 -21.65 -2.94 -7.74
CA ASP A 55 -22.08 -3.52 -9.02
C ASP A 55 -22.61 -4.95 -8.87
N ARG A 56 -21.98 -5.80 -8.07
CA ARG A 56 -22.19 -7.26 -8.10
C ARG A 56 -22.44 -7.91 -6.74
N GLY A 57 -22.27 -7.20 -5.65
CA GLY A 57 -22.37 -7.75 -4.30
C GLY A 57 -21.21 -8.68 -3.92
N THR A 58 -20.11 -8.67 -4.69
CA THR A 58 -18.91 -9.48 -4.46
C THR A 58 -17.69 -8.63 -4.14
N VAL A 59 -16.68 -9.25 -3.57
CA VAL A 59 -15.36 -8.66 -3.33
C VAL A 59 -14.32 -9.65 -3.84
N HIS A 60 -13.59 -9.29 -4.90
CA HIS A 60 -12.65 -10.16 -5.61
C HIS A 60 -13.28 -11.51 -6.03
N GLY A 61 -14.49 -11.44 -6.60
CA GLY A 61 -15.25 -12.61 -7.04
C GLY A 61 -15.89 -13.44 -5.93
N GLU A 62 -15.62 -13.12 -4.65
CA GLU A 62 -16.18 -13.82 -3.50
C GLU A 62 -17.40 -13.08 -2.93
N SER A 63 -18.38 -13.84 -2.43
CA SER A 63 -19.59 -13.25 -1.82
C SER A 63 -19.24 -12.40 -0.61
N ALA A 64 -19.89 -11.25 -0.49
CA ALA A 64 -19.81 -10.38 0.67
C ALA A 64 -21.18 -10.23 1.37
N PRO A 65 -21.23 -9.86 2.66
CA PRO A 65 -22.48 -9.64 3.38
C PRO A 65 -23.36 -8.61 2.68
N ALA A 66 -24.67 -8.89 2.60
CA ALA A 66 -25.62 -7.95 1.99
C ALA A 66 -25.81 -6.68 2.85
N GLY A 67 -26.03 -5.54 2.22
CA GLY A 67 -26.32 -4.27 2.89
C GLY A 67 -25.08 -3.55 3.45
N MET A 68 -23.88 -3.93 3.04
CA MET A 68 -22.70 -3.16 3.33
C MET A 68 -22.71 -1.85 2.54
N ALA A 69 -22.10 -0.82 3.11
CA ALA A 69 -21.87 0.47 2.48
C ALA A 69 -20.36 0.77 2.44
N LEU A 70 -19.99 1.76 1.64
CA LEU A 70 -18.63 2.30 1.65
C LEU A 70 -18.21 2.58 3.10
N THR A 71 -16.99 2.23 3.47
CA THR A 71 -16.36 2.32 4.79
C THR A 71 -16.79 1.30 5.83
N ASP A 72 -17.81 0.46 5.58
CA ASP A 72 -18.16 -0.59 6.52
C ASP A 72 -16.97 -1.53 6.77
N ALA A 73 -16.80 -1.95 8.02
CA ALA A 73 -15.79 -2.93 8.38
C ALA A 73 -16.27 -4.34 8.01
N PHE A 74 -15.35 -5.17 7.53
CA PHE A 74 -15.56 -6.61 7.52
C PHE A 74 -15.49 -7.16 8.96
N GLU A 75 -16.21 -8.23 9.24
CA GLU A 75 -16.15 -8.92 10.54
C GLU A 75 -14.73 -9.40 10.84
N GLU A 76 -14.07 -9.93 9.81
CA GLU A 76 -12.65 -10.27 9.82
C GLU A 76 -11.97 -9.66 8.57
N PRO A 77 -10.69 -9.25 8.67
CA PRO A 77 -9.95 -8.78 7.50
C PRO A 77 -9.92 -9.83 6.39
N ARG A 78 -10.16 -9.41 5.14
CA ARG A 78 -10.20 -10.27 3.96
C ARG A 78 -8.91 -10.20 3.19
N PHE A 79 -8.34 -11.36 2.86
CA PHE A 79 -7.24 -11.48 1.91
C PHE A 79 -7.84 -11.53 0.50
N THR A 80 -7.49 -10.57 -0.33
CA THR A 80 -8.08 -10.33 -1.66
C THR A 80 -6.97 -10.11 -2.69
N PRO A 81 -6.40 -11.17 -3.26
CA PRO A 81 -5.27 -11.06 -4.17
C PRO A 81 -5.65 -10.44 -5.52
N SER A 82 -4.65 -9.84 -6.18
CA SER A 82 -4.70 -9.45 -7.59
C SER A 82 -3.51 -10.05 -8.31
N THR A 83 -3.62 -10.20 -9.64
CA THR A 83 -2.45 -10.51 -10.46
C THR A 83 -1.49 -9.32 -10.41
N LYS A 84 -0.19 -9.59 -10.56
CA LYS A 84 0.80 -8.56 -10.85
C LYS A 84 1.07 -8.61 -12.35
N ALA A 85 0.48 -7.67 -13.09
CA ALA A 85 0.62 -7.62 -14.53
C ALA A 85 1.96 -7.00 -14.94
N ASP A 86 2.70 -7.67 -15.82
CA ASP A 86 3.90 -7.08 -16.45
C ASP A 86 3.51 -5.97 -17.44
N GLU A 87 2.33 -6.09 -18.06
CA GLU A 87 1.76 -5.07 -18.95
C GLU A 87 0.24 -4.93 -18.68
N GLY A 88 -0.26 -3.69 -18.65
CA GLY A 88 -1.67 -3.38 -18.45
C GLY A 88 -2.02 -3.02 -17.01
N HIS A 89 -3.09 -3.58 -16.47
CA HIS A 89 -3.58 -3.33 -15.12
C HIS A 89 -3.70 -4.63 -14.34
N ASP A 90 -3.43 -4.56 -13.02
CA ASP A 90 -3.67 -5.67 -12.12
C ASP A 90 -5.15 -6.02 -12.10
N ILE A 91 -5.43 -7.32 -12.11
CA ILE A 91 -6.78 -7.86 -12.17
C ILE A 91 -7.09 -8.51 -10.83
N ASN A 92 -8.20 -8.10 -10.22
CA ASN A 92 -8.72 -8.74 -9.03
C ASN A 92 -9.07 -10.21 -9.34
N ILE A 93 -8.58 -11.12 -8.53
CA ILE A 93 -8.81 -12.57 -8.67
C ILE A 93 -9.27 -13.17 -7.35
N SER A 94 -9.98 -14.28 -7.43
CA SER A 94 -10.33 -15.09 -6.26
C SER A 94 -9.10 -15.79 -5.68
N GLN A 95 -9.18 -16.21 -4.42
CA GLN A 95 -8.12 -17.01 -3.81
C GLN A 95 -7.90 -18.34 -4.56
N ALA A 96 -8.95 -18.94 -5.12
CA ALA A 96 -8.84 -20.15 -5.92
C ALA A 96 -8.04 -19.92 -7.21
N GLU A 97 -8.25 -18.80 -7.90
CA GLU A 97 -7.45 -18.43 -9.06
C GLU A 97 -6.00 -18.11 -8.70
N ALA A 98 -5.78 -17.41 -7.59
CA ALA A 98 -4.43 -17.14 -7.08
C ALA A 98 -3.67 -18.44 -6.74
N ALA A 99 -4.36 -19.46 -6.18
CA ALA A 99 -3.77 -20.76 -5.92
C ALA A 99 -3.30 -21.49 -7.20
N LEU A 100 -3.99 -21.28 -8.32
CA LEU A 100 -3.55 -21.83 -9.61
C LEU A 100 -2.27 -21.18 -10.13
N ILE A 101 -1.99 -19.94 -9.71
CA ILE A 101 -0.81 -19.19 -10.15
C ILE A 101 0.42 -19.55 -9.31
N VAL A 102 0.29 -19.54 -7.97
CA VAL A 102 1.44 -19.67 -7.05
C VAL A 102 1.46 -21.00 -6.29
N GLY A 103 0.45 -21.82 -6.41
CA GLY A 103 0.25 -23.05 -5.63
C GLY A 103 -0.43 -22.80 -4.28
N GLU A 104 -1.17 -23.79 -3.79
CA GLU A 104 -1.96 -23.68 -2.54
C GLU A 104 -1.08 -23.38 -1.32
N GLU A 105 0.08 -24.02 -1.22
CA GLU A 105 1.00 -23.85 -0.07
C GLU A 105 1.55 -22.41 -0.02
N THR A 106 2.01 -21.89 -1.15
CA THR A 106 2.52 -20.51 -1.25
C THR A 106 1.42 -19.50 -0.94
N LEU A 107 0.21 -19.71 -1.47
CA LEU A 107 -0.91 -18.84 -1.22
C LEU A 107 -1.29 -18.80 0.26
N GLU A 108 -1.33 -19.97 0.93
CA GLU A 108 -1.67 -20.03 2.35
C GLU A 108 -0.59 -19.38 3.23
N LEU A 109 0.70 -19.54 2.88
CA LEU A 109 1.79 -18.82 3.54
C LEU A 109 1.64 -17.30 3.36
N ALA A 110 1.38 -16.84 2.15
CA ALA A 110 1.17 -15.43 1.83
C ALA A 110 -0.03 -14.86 2.60
N ARG A 111 -1.17 -15.55 2.58
CA ARG A 111 -2.39 -15.16 3.27
C ARG A 111 -2.16 -14.97 4.77
N ARG A 112 -1.54 -15.96 5.43
CA ARG A 112 -1.24 -15.89 6.88
C ARG A 112 -0.29 -14.75 7.22
N LEU A 113 0.79 -14.60 6.45
CA LEU A 113 1.77 -13.53 6.66
C LEU A 113 1.11 -12.14 6.52
N CYS A 114 0.33 -11.94 5.46
CA CYS A 114 -0.32 -10.65 5.20
C CYS A 114 -1.40 -10.32 6.25
N LEU A 115 -2.20 -11.30 6.69
CA LEU A 115 -3.21 -11.09 7.72
C LEU A 115 -2.58 -10.79 9.09
N ASP A 116 -1.48 -11.46 9.47
CA ASP A 116 -0.76 -11.15 10.72
C ASP A 116 -0.17 -9.74 10.69
N LEU A 117 0.46 -9.36 9.58
CA LEU A 117 1.01 -8.01 9.41
C LEU A 117 -0.10 -6.94 9.44
N PHE A 118 -1.22 -7.19 8.77
CA PHE A 118 -2.36 -6.28 8.78
C PHE A 118 -2.93 -6.08 10.20
N SER A 119 -3.08 -7.16 10.96
CA SER A 119 -3.57 -7.10 12.35
C SER A 119 -2.65 -6.24 13.23
N ARG A 120 -1.36 -6.54 13.22
CA ARG A 120 -0.35 -5.76 13.99
C ARG A 120 -0.31 -4.29 13.58
N ALA A 121 -0.37 -4.02 12.27
CA ALA A 121 -0.38 -2.65 11.78
C ALA A 121 -1.66 -1.92 12.18
N SER A 122 -2.82 -2.60 12.13
CA SER A 122 -4.10 -2.03 12.55
C SER A 122 -4.09 -1.64 14.03
N GLU A 123 -3.52 -2.46 14.91
CA GLU A 123 -3.36 -2.16 16.33
C GLU A 123 -2.43 -0.95 16.56
N ALA A 124 -1.29 -0.91 15.85
CA ALA A 124 -0.35 0.20 15.93
C ALA A 124 -0.96 1.52 15.45
N LEU A 125 -1.67 1.49 14.32
CA LEU A 125 -2.35 2.65 13.76
C LEU A 125 -3.52 3.11 14.62
N ALA A 126 -4.29 2.18 15.20
CA ALA A 126 -5.36 2.50 16.14
C ALA A 126 -4.87 3.28 17.36
N SER A 127 -3.67 2.95 17.86
CA SER A 127 -3.03 3.69 18.97
C SER A 127 -2.72 5.15 18.61
N ALA A 128 -2.58 5.46 17.31
CA ALA A 128 -2.43 6.82 16.79
C ALA A 128 -3.75 7.47 16.34
N GLY A 129 -4.90 6.86 16.64
CA GLY A 129 -6.22 7.32 16.22
C GLY A 129 -6.46 7.16 14.71
N LEU A 130 -5.82 6.17 14.08
CA LEU A 130 -5.90 5.89 12.65
C LEU A 130 -6.54 4.52 12.40
N VAL A 131 -7.16 4.37 11.24
CA VAL A 131 -7.76 3.12 10.77
C VAL A 131 -7.07 2.69 9.48
N LEU A 132 -6.57 1.47 9.44
CA LEU A 132 -6.10 0.83 8.22
C LEU A 132 -7.30 0.21 7.50
N ALA A 133 -7.71 0.81 6.39
CA ALA A 133 -8.83 0.29 5.62
C ALA A 133 -8.42 -0.89 4.75
N ASP A 134 -7.35 -0.74 4.02
CA ASP A 134 -6.70 -1.79 3.24
C ASP A 134 -5.20 -1.50 3.05
N THR A 135 -4.46 -2.51 2.67
CA THR A 135 -3.06 -2.39 2.28
C THR A 135 -2.70 -3.46 1.27
N LYS A 136 -1.72 -3.13 0.43
CA LYS A 136 -1.11 -4.04 -0.55
C LYS A 136 0.28 -4.44 -0.05
N PHE A 137 0.56 -5.73 -0.08
CA PHE A 137 1.88 -6.29 0.16
C PHE A 137 2.41 -6.95 -1.11
N GLU A 138 3.70 -6.87 -1.30
CA GLU A 138 4.43 -7.66 -2.27
C GLU A 138 5.31 -8.66 -1.53
N LEU A 139 5.34 -9.89 -1.99
CA LEU A 139 6.06 -10.98 -1.35
C LEU A 139 7.05 -11.63 -2.33
N GLY A 140 8.10 -12.22 -1.78
CA GLY A 140 9.09 -12.94 -2.58
C GLY A 140 9.88 -13.94 -1.73
N TRP A 141 10.54 -14.85 -2.40
CA TRP A 141 11.37 -15.87 -1.78
C TRP A 141 12.81 -15.41 -1.61
N VAL A 142 13.34 -15.59 -0.41
CA VAL A 142 14.75 -15.37 -0.06
C VAL A 142 15.20 -16.54 0.83
N ASP A 143 16.19 -17.32 0.38
CA ASP A 143 16.68 -18.49 1.11
C ASP A 143 15.53 -19.42 1.57
N GLU A 144 14.63 -19.80 0.65
CA GLU A 144 13.46 -20.67 0.91
C GLU A 144 12.44 -20.11 1.92
N GLN A 145 12.56 -18.84 2.30
CA GLN A 145 11.60 -18.16 3.17
C GLN A 145 10.80 -17.14 2.36
N LEU A 146 9.47 -17.18 2.50
CA LEU A 146 8.60 -16.13 1.95
C LEU A 146 8.69 -14.89 2.83
N VAL A 147 9.12 -13.78 2.25
CA VAL A 147 9.36 -12.52 2.96
C VAL A 147 8.57 -11.39 2.32
N VAL A 148 8.34 -10.34 3.10
CA VAL A 148 7.76 -9.10 2.60
C VAL A 148 8.82 -8.32 1.83
N CYS A 149 8.44 -7.87 0.66
CA CYS A 149 9.25 -7.08 -0.25
C CYS A 149 8.58 -5.70 -0.46
N ASP A 150 9.32 -4.82 -1.13
CA ASP A 150 8.86 -3.47 -1.46
C ASP A 150 8.44 -2.67 -0.22
N GLU A 151 7.42 -1.85 -0.31
CA GLU A 151 6.92 -1.02 0.79
C GLU A 151 5.94 -1.77 1.70
N VAL A 152 5.89 -1.38 2.97
CA VAL A 152 5.04 -2.03 3.99
C VAL A 152 4.26 -0.97 4.74
N ILE A 153 2.92 -0.96 4.56
CA ILE A 153 1.99 -0.07 5.28
C ILE A 153 2.41 1.42 5.16
N THR A 154 2.62 1.85 3.95
CA THR A 154 2.88 3.26 3.65
C THR A 154 1.61 3.95 3.15
N PRO A 155 1.53 5.27 3.16
CA PRO A 155 0.42 5.99 2.54
C PRO A 155 0.27 5.74 1.03
N ASP A 156 1.30 5.19 0.37
CA ASP A 156 1.24 4.81 -1.04
C ASP A 156 0.57 3.45 -1.26
N SER A 157 0.93 2.46 -0.44
CA SER A 157 0.38 1.09 -0.53
C SER A 157 -0.91 0.88 0.26
N SER A 158 -1.34 1.85 1.08
CA SER A 158 -2.40 1.67 2.07
C SER A 158 -3.38 2.82 2.10
N ARG A 159 -4.68 2.51 2.36
CA ARG A 159 -5.65 3.52 2.78
C ARG A 159 -5.63 3.63 4.29
N ILE A 160 -5.12 4.77 4.77
CA ILE A 160 -5.04 5.09 6.19
C ILE A 160 -5.94 6.30 6.46
N TRP A 161 -6.93 6.13 7.31
CA TRP A 161 -7.95 7.15 7.60
C TRP A 161 -7.86 7.64 9.04
N PRO A 162 -8.08 8.94 9.31
CA PRO A 162 -8.39 9.41 10.66
C PRO A 162 -9.67 8.73 11.17
N ALA A 163 -9.62 8.12 12.35
CA ALA A 163 -10.78 7.41 12.90
C ALA A 163 -11.99 8.34 13.09
N GLU A 164 -11.75 9.58 13.48
CA GLU A 164 -12.75 10.65 13.68
C GLU A 164 -13.42 11.12 12.39
N GLY A 165 -12.84 10.82 11.22
CA GLY A 165 -13.35 11.27 9.91
C GLY A 165 -14.16 10.23 9.16
N ILE A 166 -14.40 9.06 9.74
CA ILE A 166 -15.10 7.98 9.05
C ILE A 166 -16.61 8.13 9.22
N VAL A 167 -17.29 8.39 8.11
CA VAL A 167 -18.76 8.41 8.02
C VAL A 167 -19.19 7.29 7.09
N ARG A 168 -20.17 6.48 7.55
CA ARG A 168 -20.68 5.35 6.77
C ARG A 168 -21.27 5.83 5.45
N GLY A 169 -20.80 5.25 4.33
CA GLY A 169 -21.28 5.60 3.00
C GLY A 169 -20.59 6.80 2.35
N GLU A 170 -19.65 7.45 3.04
CA GLU A 170 -18.92 8.62 2.53
C GLU A 170 -17.43 8.29 2.35
N ILE A 171 -16.78 9.01 1.43
CA ILE A 171 -15.32 8.90 1.25
C ILE A 171 -14.62 9.60 2.41
N PRO A 172 -13.87 8.90 3.26
CA PRO A 172 -13.22 9.51 4.41
C PRO A 172 -12.04 10.41 3.98
N PRO A 173 -11.63 11.36 4.82
CA PRO A 173 -10.29 11.93 4.72
C PRO A 173 -9.25 10.82 4.73
N SER A 174 -8.21 10.92 3.90
CA SER A 174 -7.19 9.89 3.80
C SER A 174 -5.79 10.49 3.77
N PHE A 175 -4.82 9.74 4.31
CA PHE A 175 -3.41 10.09 4.22
C PHE A 175 -2.75 9.54 2.94
N ASP A 176 -3.51 8.90 2.08
CA ASP A 176 -3.01 8.33 0.82
C ASP A 176 -2.89 9.39 -0.29
N LYS A 177 -2.55 8.93 -1.50
CA LYS A 177 -2.42 9.74 -2.72
C LYS A 177 -3.75 10.12 -3.38
N GLN A 178 -4.85 10.20 -2.62
CA GLN A 178 -6.16 10.54 -3.18
C GLN A 178 -6.19 11.91 -3.89
N PRO A 179 -5.56 12.99 -3.38
CA PRO A 179 -5.51 14.26 -4.11
C PRO A 179 -4.88 14.14 -5.50
N PHE A 180 -3.82 13.35 -5.61
CA PHE A 180 -3.19 13.07 -6.89
C PHE A 180 -4.12 12.28 -7.82
N ARG A 181 -4.83 11.27 -7.30
CA ARG A 181 -5.80 10.49 -8.09
C ARG A 181 -6.97 11.36 -8.58
N ASP A 182 -7.50 12.21 -7.71
CA ASP A 182 -8.62 13.11 -8.03
C ASP A 182 -8.20 14.13 -9.10
N TRP A 183 -7.01 14.71 -8.95
CA TRP A 183 -6.45 15.59 -9.96
C TRP A 183 -6.29 14.85 -11.30
N LEU A 184 -5.70 13.64 -11.28
CA LEU A 184 -5.46 12.86 -12.50
C LEU A 184 -6.78 12.45 -13.18
N ALA A 185 -7.80 12.11 -12.42
CA ALA A 185 -9.12 11.76 -12.94
C ALA A 185 -9.81 12.96 -13.65
N GLY A 186 -9.50 14.19 -13.22
CA GLY A 186 -9.97 15.42 -13.86
C GLY A 186 -9.21 15.82 -15.13
N GLN A 187 -8.12 15.09 -15.50
CA GLN A 187 -7.35 15.45 -16.69
C GLN A 187 -7.94 14.79 -17.95
N PRO A 188 -7.95 15.50 -19.08
CA PRO A 188 -8.34 14.94 -20.38
C PRO A 188 -7.21 14.06 -20.96
N TRP A 189 -6.78 13.05 -20.20
CA TRP A 189 -5.67 12.17 -20.55
C TRP A 189 -6.15 10.73 -20.72
N ASN A 190 -5.81 10.13 -21.86
CA ASN A 190 -6.19 8.76 -22.22
C ASN A 190 -5.32 7.66 -21.58
N ARG A 191 -4.48 8.02 -20.59
CA ARG A 191 -3.53 7.14 -19.89
C ARG A 191 -2.42 6.55 -20.77
N THR A 192 -2.13 7.18 -21.91
CA THR A 192 -0.97 6.84 -22.74
C THR A 192 0.13 7.88 -22.55
N PRO A 193 1.42 7.47 -22.50
CA PRO A 193 2.55 8.41 -22.39
C PRO A 193 2.58 9.43 -23.54
N PRO A 194 3.03 10.69 -23.27
CA PRO A 194 3.50 11.19 -21.97
C PRO A 194 2.36 11.58 -21.04
N PRO A 195 2.53 11.41 -19.72
CA PRO A 195 1.54 11.86 -18.75
C PRO A 195 1.52 13.40 -18.64
N PRO A 196 0.41 14.00 -18.16
CA PRO A 196 0.36 15.42 -17.86
C PRO A 196 1.33 15.78 -16.73
N SER A 197 1.90 17.00 -16.78
CA SER A 197 2.73 17.51 -15.69
C SER A 197 1.92 17.74 -14.44
N VAL A 198 2.36 17.18 -13.32
CA VAL A 198 1.67 17.33 -12.03
C VAL A 198 1.91 18.75 -11.49
N PRO A 199 0.86 19.50 -11.13
CA PRO A 199 1.00 20.81 -10.51
C PRO A 199 1.70 20.74 -9.15
N MET A 200 2.46 21.77 -8.82
CA MET A 200 3.24 21.80 -7.56
C MET A 200 2.38 21.81 -6.30
N ASP A 201 1.18 22.35 -6.35
CA ASP A 201 0.21 22.33 -5.24
C ASP A 201 -0.28 20.89 -4.96
N VAL A 202 -0.55 20.09 -6.00
CA VAL A 202 -0.91 18.67 -5.86
C VAL A 202 0.25 17.87 -5.26
N VAL A 203 1.48 18.15 -5.71
CA VAL A 203 2.70 17.52 -5.15
C VAL A 203 2.84 17.90 -3.67
N ALA A 204 2.71 19.19 -3.34
CA ALA A 204 2.85 19.69 -1.98
C ALA A 204 1.75 19.11 -1.04
N GLU A 205 0.51 19.05 -1.50
CA GLU A 205 -0.58 18.47 -0.72
C GLU A 205 -0.35 16.97 -0.44
N THR A 206 0.04 16.20 -1.46
CA THR A 206 0.34 14.77 -1.31
C THR A 206 1.50 14.56 -0.34
N SER A 207 2.58 15.34 -0.49
CA SER A 207 3.73 15.29 0.42
C SER A 207 3.33 15.63 1.87
N ALA A 208 2.54 16.68 2.07
CA ALA A 208 2.08 17.07 3.40
C ALA A 208 1.27 15.97 4.09
N ARG A 209 0.42 15.24 3.35
CA ARG A 209 -0.34 14.10 3.87
C ARG A 209 0.57 12.95 4.30
N TYR A 210 1.57 12.61 3.49
CA TYR A 210 2.53 11.55 3.81
C TYR A 210 3.35 11.89 5.06
N ILE A 211 3.82 13.16 5.16
CA ILE A 211 4.53 13.65 6.35
C ILE A 211 3.63 13.59 7.58
N ALA A 212 2.39 14.07 7.47
CA ALA A 212 1.44 14.05 8.58
C ALA A 212 1.14 12.62 9.06
N CYS A 213 1.03 11.65 8.15
CA CYS A 213 0.88 10.24 8.50
C CYS A 213 2.10 9.73 9.27
N TYR A 214 3.31 9.96 8.75
CA TYR A 214 4.54 9.58 9.43
C TYR A 214 4.65 10.17 10.84
N GLU A 215 4.41 11.48 10.98
CA GLU A 215 4.51 12.18 12.26
C GLU A 215 3.47 11.68 13.27
N ARG A 216 2.25 11.40 12.80
CA ARG A 216 1.16 10.89 13.66
C ARG A 216 1.44 9.47 14.15
N VAL A 217 1.96 8.60 13.29
CA VAL A 217 2.27 7.20 13.65
C VAL A 217 3.53 7.10 14.49
N SER A 218 4.60 7.82 14.11
CA SER A 218 5.90 7.70 14.77
C SER A 218 6.05 8.56 16.02
N GLY A 219 5.23 9.61 16.16
CA GLY A 219 5.40 10.66 17.16
C GLY A 219 6.65 11.53 16.94
N LYS A 220 7.31 11.44 15.78
CA LYS A 220 8.55 12.14 15.45
C LYS A 220 8.32 13.09 14.29
N LYS A 221 9.10 14.18 14.25
CA LYS A 221 9.13 15.06 13.08
C LYS A 221 10.00 14.47 11.98
N LEU A 222 9.54 14.59 10.72
CA LEU A 222 10.32 14.11 9.56
C LEU A 222 11.66 14.86 9.44
N SER A 223 11.72 16.12 9.86
CA SER A 223 12.95 16.91 9.90
C SER A 223 14.08 16.31 10.78
N GLY A 224 13.75 15.33 11.63
CA GLY A 224 14.74 14.55 12.37
C GLY A 224 15.28 13.32 11.62
N TRP A 225 14.78 13.05 10.40
CA TRP A 225 15.26 11.96 9.56
C TRP A 225 16.44 12.44 8.70
N TYR A 226 17.51 11.64 8.58
CA TYR A 226 18.62 11.99 7.70
C TYR A 226 18.13 12.09 6.24
N GLY A 227 18.59 13.13 5.52
CA GLY A 227 18.13 13.43 4.15
C GLY A 227 16.87 14.31 4.09
N SER A 228 16.31 14.73 5.24
CA SER A 228 15.16 15.65 5.28
C SER A 228 15.55 17.12 4.98
N ASP A 229 16.84 17.42 5.02
CA ASP A 229 17.39 18.77 4.76
C ASP A 229 17.76 18.97 3.27
N ALA A 230 17.32 18.06 2.36
CA ALA A 230 17.64 18.09 0.93
C ALA A 230 16.52 18.71 0.10
#